data_6c53a89f79e1c03f61a51737e3aaf534
#
_entry.id   6c53a89f79e1c03f61a51737e3aaf534
#
_cell.length_a   1.000
_cell.length_b   1.000
_cell.length_c   1.000
_cell.angle_alpha   90.00
_cell.angle_beta   90.00
_cell.angle_gamma   90.00
#
_symmetry.space_group_name_H-M   'P 1'
#
loop_
_entity.id
_entity.type
_entity.pdbx_description
1 polymer ?
#
loop_
_entity_poly.entity_id
_entity_poly.type
_entity_poly.pdbx_seq_one_letter_code
_entity_poly.pdbx_strand_id
1 'polypeptide(L)'
;MSGWAAASQSLKLLPPADRRKLGFVTAIQMLSALLDAAGVALFGIVAALATSTVSGSPLPSAASKALSVLGIDSADMTTAVIQLSVLAGLLLIGKSILSMVLTRRVLRFLAHRQAIVSGQLATSLLSRPLVQIQRRRSQETAFALTAGVNAAMLGVLGQSITVLSELSLLGVLAIGLLALDPLVALFAVGFFLTIALVLQRIMSSRAQRLGQTSSNAEVASTALVQESISGYREVLVSNRRSLYVDRFQDLRWQAASVQADLNMMALIPKYVFEIALIVGAGLLAYTQFLFKDAAAAMATIAVFLAAGSRVVPSMLRLQGAA
;
A
#
# COMPACT_ATOMS: atom_id res chain seq x y z
N MET A 1 12.85 -13.64 8.17
CA MET A 1 13.34 -12.30 8.60
C MET A 1 12.16 -11.37 8.65
N SER A 2 11.98 -10.56 9.68
CA SER A 2 10.89 -9.58 9.71
C SER A 2 11.12 -8.52 8.60
N GLY A 3 10.05 -8.03 7.97
CA GLY A 3 10.13 -7.03 6.88
C GLY A 3 10.96 -5.79 7.27
N TRP A 4 10.91 -5.38 8.54
CA TRP A 4 11.72 -4.29 9.09
C TRP A 4 13.23 -4.56 9.11
N ALA A 5 13.64 -5.82 9.36
CA ALA A 5 15.05 -6.21 9.30
C ALA A 5 15.56 -6.16 7.84
N ALA A 6 14.75 -6.60 6.88
CA ALA A 6 15.06 -6.49 5.46
C ALA A 6 15.15 -5.03 5.01
N ALA A 7 14.22 -4.17 5.44
CA ALA A 7 14.24 -2.74 5.16
C ALA A 7 15.50 -2.05 5.72
N SER A 8 15.88 -2.36 6.97
CA SER A 8 17.10 -1.80 7.59
C SER A 8 18.38 -2.24 6.89
N GLN A 9 18.45 -3.48 6.42
CA GLN A 9 19.58 -3.99 5.65
C GLN A 9 19.64 -3.33 4.26
N SER A 10 18.51 -3.20 3.58
CA SER A 10 18.43 -2.53 2.27
C SER A 10 18.79 -1.04 2.37
N LEU A 11 18.41 -0.36 3.46
CA LEU A 11 18.84 1.00 3.75
C LEU A 11 20.38 1.12 3.91
N LYS A 12 21.04 0.10 4.43
CA LYS A 12 22.51 0.11 4.57
C LYS A 12 23.23 0.08 3.22
N LEU A 13 22.59 -0.39 2.15
CA LEU A 13 23.14 -0.36 0.79
C LEU A 13 23.18 1.07 0.20
N LEU A 14 22.44 2.01 0.80
CA LEU A 14 22.41 3.41 0.34
C LEU A 14 23.46 4.26 1.06
N PRO A 15 24.15 5.17 0.35
CA PRO A 15 25.01 6.19 0.95
C PRO A 15 24.23 7.09 1.92
N PRO A 16 24.86 7.68 2.94
CA PRO A 16 24.17 8.50 3.94
C PRO A 16 23.46 9.73 3.37
N ALA A 17 23.97 10.31 2.30
CA ALA A 17 23.33 11.43 1.59
C ALA A 17 21.99 11.03 0.96
N ASP A 18 21.89 9.81 0.44
CA ASP A 18 20.69 9.30 -0.19
C ASP A 18 19.64 8.86 0.82
N ARG A 19 20.07 8.34 1.98
CA ARG A 19 19.15 8.07 3.11
C ARG A 19 18.46 9.34 3.58
N ARG A 20 19.20 10.49 3.64
CA ARG A 20 18.60 11.79 4.00
C ARG A 20 17.58 12.26 2.96
N LYS A 21 17.89 12.13 1.65
CA LYS A 21 16.93 12.46 0.57
C LYS A 21 15.67 11.61 0.65
N LEU A 22 15.84 10.31 0.85
CA LEU A 22 14.72 9.39 1.02
C LEU A 22 13.87 9.77 2.24
N GLY A 23 14.51 10.01 3.39
CA GLY A 23 13.83 10.45 4.60
C GLY A 23 13.05 11.75 4.41
N PHE A 24 13.63 12.73 3.71
CA PHE A 24 12.98 14.01 3.42
C PHE A 24 11.72 13.83 2.55
N VAL A 25 11.82 13.03 1.49
CA VAL A 25 10.66 12.76 0.62
C VAL A 25 9.59 11.97 1.37
N THR A 26 9.97 11.01 2.20
CA THR A 26 9.04 10.27 3.06
C THR A 26 8.34 11.21 4.06
N ALA A 27 9.08 12.15 4.66
CA ALA A 27 8.50 13.15 5.56
C ALA A 27 7.47 14.05 4.86
N ILE A 28 7.74 14.46 3.61
CA ILE A 28 6.76 15.22 2.81
C ILE A 28 5.53 14.36 2.49
N GLN A 29 5.71 13.07 2.19
CA GLN A 29 4.58 12.17 1.99
C GLN A 29 3.75 11.98 3.27
N MET A 30 4.40 11.89 4.44
CA MET A 30 3.70 11.86 5.71
C MET A 30 2.93 13.17 5.97
N LEU A 31 3.54 14.32 5.63
CA LEU A 31 2.87 15.62 5.76
C LEU A 31 1.65 15.72 4.81
N SER A 32 1.70 15.09 3.65
CA SER A 32 0.55 15.03 2.73
C SER A 32 -0.66 14.30 3.32
N ALA A 33 -0.47 13.45 4.32
CA ALA A 33 -1.56 12.82 5.07
C ALA A 33 -2.41 13.82 5.86
N LEU A 34 -1.81 14.93 6.33
CA LEU A 34 -2.56 16.03 6.94
C LEU A 34 -3.50 16.72 5.95
N LEU A 35 -3.08 16.84 4.69
CA LEU A 35 -3.93 17.38 3.62
C LEU A 35 -5.11 16.45 3.31
N ASP A 36 -4.92 15.14 3.38
CA ASP A 36 -6.01 14.17 3.25
C ASP A 36 -7.02 14.32 4.38
N ALA A 37 -6.54 14.39 5.62
CA ALA A 37 -7.40 14.55 6.78
C ALA A 37 -8.16 15.89 6.75
N ALA A 38 -7.49 16.97 6.35
CA ALA A 38 -8.12 18.27 6.18
C ALA A 38 -9.21 18.23 5.08
N GLY A 39 -8.93 17.57 3.96
CA GLY A 39 -9.93 17.37 2.89
C GLY A 39 -11.14 16.57 3.36
N VAL A 40 -10.93 15.46 4.09
CA VAL A 40 -12.02 14.66 4.66
C VAL A 40 -12.83 15.47 5.68
N ALA A 41 -12.16 16.25 6.54
CA ALA A 41 -12.82 17.11 7.52
C ALA A 41 -13.69 18.19 6.84
N LEU A 42 -13.18 18.83 5.79
CA LEU A 42 -13.95 19.81 5.00
C LEU A 42 -15.18 19.17 4.34
N PHE A 43 -15.06 17.99 3.78
CA PHE A 43 -16.23 17.25 3.26
C PHE A 43 -17.23 16.89 4.35
N GLY A 44 -16.77 16.50 5.55
CA GLY A 44 -17.63 16.27 6.69
C GLY A 44 -18.41 17.53 7.11
N ILE A 45 -17.75 18.69 7.09
CA ILE A 45 -18.37 19.98 7.37
C ILE A 45 -19.39 20.35 6.29
N VAL A 46 -19.06 20.17 5.01
CA VAL A 46 -19.97 20.40 3.89
C VAL A 46 -21.22 19.51 4.00
N ALA A 47 -21.05 18.22 4.34
CA ALA A 47 -22.16 17.32 4.55
C ALA A 47 -23.04 17.73 5.74
N ALA A 48 -22.44 18.17 6.86
CA ALA A 48 -23.14 18.67 8.03
C ALA A 48 -23.93 19.98 7.73
N LEU A 49 -23.34 20.88 6.93
CA LEU A 49 -24.01 22.10 6.45
C LEU A 49 -25.18 21.77 5.54
N ALA A 50 -24.99 20.88 4.58
CA ALA A 50 -26.05 20.45 3.65
C ALA A 50 -27.22 19.79 4.38
N THR A 51 -26.93 18.97 5.39
CA THR A 51 -28.01 18.36 6.22
C THR A 51 -28.71 19.38 7.09
N SER A 52 -28.02 20.37 7.68
CA SER A 52 -28.64 21.43 8.47
C SER A 52 -29.53 22.35 7.63
N THR A 53 -29.16 22.65 6.37
CA THR A 53 -29.99 23.43 5.46
C THR A 53 -31.29 22.72 5.09
N VAL A 54 -31.26 21.39 4.96
CA VAL A 54 -32.45 20.59 4.60
C VAL A 54 -33.35 20.32 5.82
N SER A 55 -32.76 20.09 7.00
CA SER A 55 -33.50 19.70 8.21
C SER A 55 -33.88 20.89 9.11
N GLY A 56 -33.40 22.09 8.83
CA GLY A 56 -33.64 23.27 9.69
C GLY A 56 -33.00 23.17 11.08
N SER A 57 -32.09 22.20 11.30
CA SER A 57 -31.47 21.94 12.58
C SER A 57 -30.29 22.90 12.85
N PRO A 58 -29.98 23.26 14.12
CA PRO A 58 -28.86 24.12 14.44
C PRO A 58 -27.55 23.48 13.99
N LEU A 59 -26.61 24.33 13.53
CA LEU A 59 -25.28 23.94 13.08
C LEU A 59 -24.50 23.22 14.19
N PRO A 60 -23.86 22.09 13.90
CA PRO A 60 -22.92 21.48 14.80
C PRO A 60 -21.81 22.46 15.20
N SER A 61 -21.43 22.48 16.48
CA SER A 61 -20.41 23.39 17.04
C SER A 61 -19.04 23.29 16.33
N ALA A 62 -18.71 22.13 15.78
CA ALA A 62 -17.51 21.91 14.98
C ALA A 62 -17.58 22.66 13.61
N ALA A 63 -18.74 22.65 12.98
CA ALA A 63 -18.95 23.33 11.70
C ALA A 63 -18.92 24.85 11.83
N SER A 64 -19.55 25.40 12.90
CA SER A 64 -19.54 26.85 13.17
C SER A 64 -18.13 27.36 13.50
N LYS A 65 -17.33 26.61 14.28
CA LYS A 65 -15.92 26.94 14.54
C LYS A 65 -15.05 26.90 13.26
N ALA A 66 -15.26 25.90 12.40
CA ALA A 66 -14.51 25.80 11.15
C ALA A 66 -14.84 26.96 10.20
N LEU A 67 -16.10 27.38 10.08
CA LEU A 67 -16.51 28.54 9.30
C LEU A 67 -15.86 29.83 9.82
N SER A 68 -15.83 30.04 11.13
CA SER A 68 -15.20 31.21 11.74
C SER A 68 -13.68 31.27 11.53
N VAL A 69 -12.99 30.10 11.58
CA VAL A 69 -11.54 29.99 11.28
C VAL A 69 -11.23 30.26 9.81
N LEU A 70 -12.13 29.87 8.90
CA LEU A 70 -11.97 30.09 7.46
C LEU A 70 -12.44 31.47 6.99
N GLY A 71 -13.02 32.28 7.89
CA GLY A 71 -13.51 33.63 7.58
C GLY A 71 -14.69 33.65 6.61
N ILE A 72 -15.49 32.56 6.59
CA ILE A 72 -16.66 32.43 5.72
C ILE A 72 -17.89 32.89 6.51
N ASP A 73 -18.56 33.92 5.99
CA ASP A 73 -19.79 34.44 6.62
C ASP A 73 -20.91 33.39 6.59
N SER A 74 -21.48 33.15 7.76
CA SER A 74 -22.59 32.20 7.95
C SER A 74 -23.95 32.77 7.48
N ALA A 75 -23.99 34.01 6.99
CA ALA A 75 -25.22 34.66 6.57
C ALA A 75 -25.85 34.04 5.33
N ASP A 76 -25.01 33.50 4.40
CA ASP A 76 -25.44 32.83 3.17
C ASP A 76 -24.99 31.38 3.16
N MET A 77 -25.81 30.49 3.74
CA MET A 77 -25.51 29.06 3.92
C MET A 77 -25.18 28.37 2.61
N THR A 78 -25.88 28.71 1.52
CA THR A 78 -25.68 28.14 0.19
C THR A 78 -24.29 28.53 -0.39
N THR A 79 -23.92 29.79 -0.25
CA THR A 79 -22.61 30.29 -0.71
C THR A 79 -21.48 29.66 0.09
N ALA A 80 -21.64 29.50 1.41
CA ALA A 80 -20.67 28.83 2.28
C ALA A 80 -20.46 27.36 1.88
N VAL A 81 -21.52 26.61 1.60
CA VAL A 81 -21.43 25.23 1.12
C VAL A 81 -20.67 25.13 -0.20
N ILE A 82 -20.96 26.02 -1.16
CA ILE A 82 -20.28 26.03 -2.46
C ILE A 82 -18.79 26.37 -2.28
N GLN A 83 -18.45 27.41 -1.53
CA GLN A 83 -17.06 27.82 -1.29
C GLN A 83 -16.24 26.72 -0.61
N LEU A 84 -16.79 26.07 0.44
CA LEU A 84 -16.16 24.97 1.13
C LEU A 84 -16.00 23.74 0.23
N SER A 85 -16.99 23.42 -0.60
CA SER A 85 -16.93 22.30 -1.54
C SER A 85 -15.84 22.51 -2.58
N VAL A 86 -15.73 23.74 -3.13
CA VAL A 86 -14.68 24.12 -4.09
C VAL A 86 -13.31 24.06 -3.42
N LEU A 87 -13.18 24.61 -2.21
CA LEU A 87 -11.92 24.57 -1.45
C LEU A 87 -11.49 23.13 -1.16
N ALA A 88 -12.39 22.30 -0.68
CA ALA A 88 -12.13 20.89 -0.42
C ALA A 88 -11.72 20.13 -1.71
N GLY A 89 -12.41 20.40 -2.81
CA GLY A 89 -12.09 19.83 -4.12
C GLY A 89 -10.69 20.23 -4.60
N LEU A 90 -10.35 21.52 -4.55
CA LEU A 90 -9.02 22.03 -4.92
C LEU A 90 -7.92 21.44 -4.04
N LEU A 91 -8.15 21.33 -2.74
CA LEU A 91 -7.20 20.76 -1.78
C LEU A 91 -6.92 19.29 -2.09
N LEU A 92 -7.96 18.48 -2.36
CA LEU A 92 -7.81 17.06 -2.68
C LEU A 92 -7.18 16.85 -4.07
N ILE A 93 -7.51 17.68 -5.06
CA ILE A 93 -6.86 17.62 -6.39
C ILE A 93 -5.39 17.99 -6.27
N GLY A 94 -5.07 19.10 -5.60
CA GLY A 94 -3.69 19.55 -5.37
C GLY A 94 -2.86 18.49 -4.63
N LYS A 95 -3.42 17.91 -3.58
CA LYS A 95 -2.80 16.77 -2.85
C LYS A 95 -2.56 15.57 -3.75
N SER A 96 -3.53 15.21 -4.59
CA SER A 96 -3.40 14.04 -5.49
C SER A 96 -2.28 14.26 -6.52
N ILE A 97 -2.18 15.45 -7.08
CA ILE A 97 -1.09 15.84 -7.99
C ILE A 97 0.25 15.78 -7.25
N LEU A 98 0.34 16.37 -6.05
CA LEU A 98 1.54 16.33 -5.21
C LEU A 98 1.99 14.91 -4.92
N SER A 99 1.06 14.05 -4.49
CA SER A 99 1.32 12.64 -4.20
C SER A 99 1.84 11.89 -5.43
N MET A 100 1.24 12.12 -6.61
CA MET A 100 1.69 11.52 -7.87
C MET A 100 3.12 11.96 -8.22
N VAL A 101 3.45 13.25 -8.09
CA VAL A 101 4.79 13.78 -8.37
C VAL A 101 5.81 13.22 -7.40
N LEU A 102 5.49 13.16 -6.10
CA LEU A 102 6.37 12.61 -5.07
C LEU A 102 6.64 11.12 -5.31
N THR A 103 5.60 10.32 -5.55
CA THR A 103 5.72 8.89 -5.85
C THR A 103 6.61 8.67 -7.08
N ARG A 104 6.40 9.43 -8.16
CA ARG A 104 7.24 9.37 -9.36
C ARG A 104 8.70 9.69 -9.06
N ARG A 105 8.97 10.69 -8.22
CA ARG A 105 10.34 11.05 -7.80
C ARG A 105 11.00 9.93 -6.99
N VAL A 106 10.27 9.33 -6.05
CA VAL A 106 10.77 8.20 -5.26
C VAL A 106 11.10 7.02 -6.15
N LEU A 107 10.18 6.60 -7.01
CA LEU A 107 10.38 5.45 -7.89
C LEU A 107 11.57 5.66 -8.84
N ARG A 108 11.70 6.84 -9.45
CA ARG A 108 12.85 7.18 -10.30
C ARG A 108 14.17 7.21 -9.52
N PHE A 109 14.16 7.73 -8.32
CA PHE A 109 15.33 7.74 -7.45
C PHE A 109 15.76 6.31 -7.10
N LEU A 110 14.83 5.44 -6.69
CA LEU A 110 15.11 4.05 -6.35
C LEU A 110 15.60 3.26 -7.59
N ALA A 111 14.98 3.46 -8.75
CA ALA A 111 15.40 2.83 -10.00
C ALA A 111 16.82 3.24 -10.41
N HIS A 112 17.17 4.52 -10.28
CA HIS A 112 18.53 4.99 -10.54
C HIS A 112 19.55 4.39 -9.56
N ARG A 113 19.19 4.28 -8.27
CA ARG A 113 20.03 3.64 -7.26
C ARG A 113 20.18 2.14 -7.47
N GLN A 114 19.12 1.47 -7.91
CA GLN A 114 19.17 0.07 -8.34
C GLN A 114 20.27 -0.14 -9.39
N ALA A 115 20.31 0.68 -10.43
CA ALA A 115 21.31 0.56 -11.49
C ALA A 115 22.75 0.76 -10.94
N ILE A 116 22.97 1.76 -10.08
CA ILE A 116 24.26 2.01 -9.46
C ILE A 116 24.72 0.83 -8.58
N VAL A 117 23.82 0.33 -7.72
CA VAL A 117 24.14 -0.79 -6.82
C VAL A 117 24.42 -2.07 -7.61
N SER A 118 23.63 -2.36 -8.66
CA SER A 118 23.91 -3.50 -9.57
C SER A 118 25.29 -3.38 -10.20
N GLY A 119 25.67 -2.19 -10.68
CA GLY A 119 26.99 -1.94 -11.26
C GLY A 119 28.13 -2.13 -10.24
N GLN A 120 27.97 -1.59 -9.01
CA GLN A 120 28.97 -1.76 -7.94
C GLN A 120 29.12 -3.23 -7.54
N LEU A 121 28.02 -3.98 -7.44
CA LEU A 121 28.07 -5.41 -7.16
C LEU A 121 28.73 -6.19 -8.28
N ALA A 122 28.47 -5.86 -9.56
CA ALA A 122 29.12 -6.46 -10.71
C ALA A 122 30.63 -6.19 -10.70
N THR A 123 31.05 -4.93 -10.44
CA THR A 123 32.47 -4.57 -10.30
C THR A 123 33.13 -5.35 -9.17
N SER A 124 32.48 -5.41 -8.01
CA SER A 124 32.98 -6.18 -6.86
C SER A 124 33.07 -7.69 -7.13
N LEU A 125 32.16 -8.24 -7.93
CA LEU A 125 32.20 -9.64 -8.34
C LEU A 125 33.37 -9.90 -9.29
N LEU A 126 33.49 -9.08 -10.33
CA LEU A 126 34.51 -9.26 -11.38
C LEU A 126 35.94 -8.98 -10.87
N SER A 127 36.10 -8.29 -9.76
CA SER A 127 37.41 -8.08 -9.10
C SER A 127 37.85 -9.24 -8.21
N ARG A 128 37.02 -10.28 -8.03
CA ARG A 128 37.35 -11.45 -7.20
C ARG A 128 38.19 -12.47 -7.97
N PRO A 129 39.02 -13.27 -7.26
CA PRO A 129 39.79 -14.36 -7.88
C PRO A 129 38.84 -15.39 -8.54
N LEU A 130 39.25 -15.91 -9.70
CA LEU A 130 38.48 -16.86 -10.53
C LEU A 130 37.92 -18.05 -9.72
N VAL A 131 38.72 -18.59 -8.80
CA VAL A 131 38.34 -19.73 -7.94
C VAL A 131 37.10 -19.44 -7.07
N GLN A 132 36.93 -18.19 -6.63
CA GLN A 132 35.79 -17.81 -5.83
C GLN A 132 34.52 -17.62 -6.67
N ILE A 133 34.68 -17.20 -7.93
CA ILE A 133 33.56 -17.04 -8.88
C ILE A 133 33.05 -18.40 -9.33
N GLN A 134 33.95 -19.34 -9.65
CA GLN A 134 33.61 -20.69 -10.11
C GLN A 134 32.86 -21.55 -9.07
N ARG A 135 33.06 -21.27 -7.78
CA ARG A 135 32.33 -21.96 -6.69
C ARG A 135 30.86 -21.57 -6.56
N ARG A 136 30.45 -20.45 -7.17
CA ARG A 136 29.06 -19.99 -7.13
C ARG A 136 28.34 -20.41 -8.39
N ARG A 137 27.07 -20.77 -8.25
CA ARG A 137 26.21 -21.02 -9.40
C ARG A 137 26.02 -19.69 -10.16
N SER A 138 26.34 -19.68 -11.43
CA SER A 138 26.24 -18.47 -12.29
C SER A 138 24.83 -17.89 -12.29
N GLN A 139 23.81 -18.73 -12.20
CA GLN A 139 22.38 -18.36 -12.14
C GLN A 139 22.04 -17.57 -10.86
N GLU A 140 22.51 -18.02 -9.69
CA GLU A 140 22.31 -17.32 -8.42
C GLU A 140 22.98 -15.95 -8.42
N THR A 141 24.15 -15.89 -9.04
CA THR A 141 24.90 -14.64 -9.17
C THR A 141 24.21 -13.67 -10.12
N ALA A 142 23.74 -14.14 -11.27
CA ALA A 142 22.97 -13.33 -12.21
C ALA A 142 21.66 -12.83 -11.59
N PHE A 143 20.93 -13.70 -10.89
CA PHE A 143 19.72 -13.31 -10.16
C PHE A 143 20.01 -12.25 -9.08
N ALA A 144 21.06 -12.42 -8.30
CA ALA A 144 21.43 -11.48 -7.26
C ALA A 144 21.76 -10.07 -7.81
N LEU A 145 22.47 -10.00 -8.96
CA LEU A 145 22.85 -8.75 -9.60
C LEU A 145 21.69 -8.00 -10.28
N THR A 146 20.64 -8.72 -10.67
CA THR A 146 19.48 -8.19 -11.42
C THR A 146 18.21 -8.14 -10.55
N ALA A 147 17.49 -9.25 -10.50
CA ALA A 147 16.20 -9.35 -9.78
C ALA A 147 16.35 -9.14 -8.27
N GLY A 148 17.44 -9.60 -7.65
CA GLY A 148 17.70 -9.43 -6.23
C GLY A 148 17.88 -7.96 -5.83
N VAL A 149 18.63 -7.18 -6.60
CA VAL A 149 18.78 -5.73 -6.36
C VAL A 149 17.47 -5.00 -6.60
N ASN A 150 16.72 -5.39 -7.64
CA ASN A 150 15.39 -4.83 -7.90
C ASN A 150 14.44 -5.07 -6.73
N ALA A 151 14.38 -6.31 -6.24
CA ALA A 151 13.56 -6.67 -5.08
C ALA A 151 13.96 -5.87 -3.83
N ALA A 152 15.25 -5.66 -3.59
CA ALA A 152 15.74 -4.88 -2.45
C ALA A 152 15.39 -3.39 -2.56
N MET A 153 15.57 -2.78 -3.74
CA MET A 153 15.39 -1.33 -3.92
C MET A 153 13.91 -0.95 -4.14
N LEU A 154 13.24 -1.54 -5.12
CA LEU A 154 11.84 -1.20 -5.42
C LEU A 154 10.87 -1.99 -4.55
N GLY A 155 11.12 -3.28 -4.31
CA GLY A 155 10.30 -4.10 -3.45
C GLY A 155 10.40 -3.64 -1.99
N VAL A 156 11.54 -3.88 -1.33
CA VAL A 156 11.64 -3.64 0.12
C VAL A 156 11.63 -2.15 0.47
N LEU A 157 12.50 -1.32 -0.14
CA LEU A 157 12.54 0.11 0.22
C LEU A 157 11.32 0.87 -0.28
N GLY A 158 10.84 0.61 -1.50
CA GLY A 158 9.63 1.24 -2.03
C GLY A 158 8.41 0.92 -1.19
N GLN A 159 8.22 -0.33 -0.81
CA GLN A 159 7.13 -0.76 0.05
C GLN A 159 7.23 -0.19 1.47
N SER A 160 8.45 -0.11 2.04
CA SER A 160 8.65 0.49 3.37
C SER A 160 8.21 1.96 3.42
N ILE A 161 8.48 2.73 2.36
CA ILE A 161 8.02 4.13 2.24
C ILE A 161 6.48 4.19 2.19
N THR A 162 5.87 3.30 1.42
CA THR A 162 4.41 3.21 1.33
C THR A 162 3.79 2.89 2.69
N VAL A 163 4.31 1.87 3.39
CA VAL A 163 3.85 1.51 4.75
C VAL A 163 3.93 2.70 5.70
N LEU A 164 5.05 3.42 5.70
CA LEU A 164 5.23 4.56 6.60
C LEU A 164 4.27 5.71 6.29
N SER A 165 4.05 5.98 5.00
CA SER A 165 3.09 6.99 4.54
C SER A 165 1.65 6.63 4.91
N GLU A 166 1.24 5.37 4.69
CA GLU A 166 -0.12 4.91 5.00
C GLU A 166 -0.38 4.84 6.51
N LEU A 167 0.60 4.41 7.30
CA LEU A 167 0.49 4.45 8.77
C LEU A 167 0.33 5.89 9.29
N SER A 168 1.05 6.85 8.69
CA SER A 168 0.88 8.26 9.03
C SER A 168 -0.53 8.75 8.70
N LEU A 169 -1.06 8.41 7.52
CA LEU A 169 -2.42 8.76 7.12
C LEU A 169 -3.47 8.19 8.09
N LEU A 170 -3.36 6.90 8.39
CA LEU A 170 -4.27 6.25 9.33
C LEU A 170 -4.19 6.84 10.73
N GLY A 171 -2.97 7.18 11.19
CA GLY A 171 -2.78 7.86 12.48
C GLY A 171 -3.47 9.22 12.54
N VAL A 172 -3.29 10.04 11.49
CA VAL A 172 -3.93 11.36 11.41
C VAL A 172 -5.45 11.23 11.33
N LEU A 173 -5.98 10.29 10.52
CA LEU A 173 -7.41 10.04 10.45
C LEU A 173 -7.99 9.54 11.78
N ALA A 174 -7.28 8.65 12.47
CA ALA A 174 -7.69 8.14 13.77
C ALA A 174 -7.77 9.27 14.82
N ILE A 175 -6.75 10.15 14.86
CA ILE A 175 -6.74 11.32 15.76
C ILE A 175 -7.88 12.28 15.40
N GLY A 176 -8.08 12.56 14.12
CA GLY A 176 -9.17 13.43 13.67
C GLY A 176 -10.55 12.87 14.02
N LEU A 177 -10.76 11.57 13.87
CA LEU A 177 -12.00 10.90 14.23
C LEU A 177 -12.22 10.87 15.76
N LEU A 178 -11.15 10.66 16.54
CA LEU A 178 -11.19 10.74 18.02
C LEU A 178 -11.59 12.13 18.53
N ALA A 179 -11.19 13.18 17.82
CA ALA A 179 -11.56 14.55 18.17
C ALA A 179 -13.03 14.87 17.87
N LEU A 180 -13.66 14.18 16.92
CA LEU A 180 -15.06 14.38 16.54
C LEU A 180 -16.02 13.52 17.38
N ASP A 181 -15.81 12.23 17.43
CA ASP A 181 -16.61 11.27 18.21
C ASP A 181 -15.69 10.12 18.69
N PRO A 182 -15.24 10.15 19.96
CA PRO A 182 -14.30 9.16 20.50
C PRO A 182 -14.83 7.73 20.45
N LEU A 183 -16.12 7.53 20.60
CA LEU A 183 -16.74 6.20 20.65
C LEU A 183 -16.77 5.56 19.27
N VAL A 184 -17.15 6.35 18.26
CA VAL A 184 -17.15 5.92 16.85
C VAL A 184 -15.72 5.68 16.36
N ALA A 185 -14.77 6.53 16.76
CA ALA A 185 -13.36 6.38 16.44
C ALA A 185 -12.78 5.08 16.99
N LEU A 186 -13.04 4.81 18.29
CA LEU A 186 -12.54 3.59 18.94
C LEU A 186 -13.12 2.34 18.29
N PHE A 187 -14.43 2.35 17.98
CA PHE A 187 -15.08 1.28 17.25
C PHE A 187 -14.47 1.09 15.86
N ALA A 188 -14.34 2.15 15.06
CA ALA A 188 -13.82 2.07 13.69
C ALA A 188 -12.36 1.58 13.67
N VAL A 189 -11.50 2.18 14.49
CA VAL A 189 -10.08 1.78 14.58
C VAL A 189 -9.95 0.34 15.07
N GLY A 190 -10.64 -0.03 16.14
CA GLY A 190 -10.62 -1.38 16.70
C GLY A 190 -11.13 -2.42 15.71
N PHE A 191 -12.24 -2.12 15.03
CA PHE A 191 -12.85 -3.00 14.03
C PHE A 191 -11.94 -3.27 12.83
N PHE A 192 -11.46 -2.20 12.16
CA PHE A 192 -10.57 -2.35 11.01
C PHE A 192 -9.20 -2.93 11.38
N LEU A 193 -8.64 -2.55 12.53
CA LEU A 193 -7.38 -3.09 13.02
C LEU A 193 -7.48 -4.58 13.30
N THR A 194 -8.56 -5.04 13.94
CA THR A 194 -8.79 -6.47 14.21
C THR A 194 -8.85 -7.26 12.92
N ILE A 195 -9.61 -6.78 11.93
CA ILE A 195 -9.70 -7.43 10.62
C ILE A 195 -8.33 -7.47 9.93
N ALA A 196 -7.58 -6.36 9.97
CA ALA A 196 -6.25 -6.29 9.37
C ALA A 196 -5.28 -7.29 10.00
N LEU A 197 -5.26 -7.41 11.34
CA LEU A 197 -4.39 -8.33 12.07
C LEU A 197 -4.76 -9.80 11.81
N VAL A 198 -6.05 -10.12 11.82
CA VAL A 198 -6.53 -11.48 11.51
C VAL A 198 -6.14 -11.85 10.07
N LEU A 199 -6.39 -10.97 9.12
CA LEU A 199 -6.06 -11.19 7.72
C LEU A 199 -4.56 -11.35 7.50
N GLN A 200 -3.75 -10.48 8.12
CA GLN A 200 -2.29 -10.56 8.08
C GLN A 200 -1.78 -11.91 8.63
N ARG A 201 -2.34 -12.37 9.76
CA ARG A 201 -1.93 -13.63 10.38
C ARG A 201 -2.28 -14.85 9.50
N ILE A 202 -3.43 -14.83 8.85
CA ILE A 202 -3.87 -15.92 7.98
C ILE A 202 -3.08 -15.94 6.68
N MET A 203 -2.81 -14.77 6.10
CA MET A 203 -2.22 -14.66 4.77
C MET A 203 -0.71 -14.78 4.73
N SER A 204 0.00 -14.27 5.75
CA SER A 204 1.48 -14.16 5.73
C SER A 204 2.19 -15.51 5.52
N SER A 205 1.77 -16.55 6.22
CA SER A 205 2.39 -17.89 6.10
C SER A 205 2.11 -18.53 4.74
N ARG A 206 0.92 -18.31 4.19
CA ARG A 206 0.52 -18.86 2.89
C ARG A 206 1.23 -18.10 1.74
N ALA A 207 1.29 -16.78 1.80
CA ALA A 207 2.02 -15.96 0.84
C ALA A 207 3.50 -16.34 0.77
N GLN A 208 4.14 -16.55 1.93
CA GLN A 208 5.54 -16.95 1.97
C GLN A 208 5.77 -18.32 1.32
N ARG A 209 4.92 -19.31 1.60
CA ARG A 209 5.02 -20.65 0.96
C ARG A 209 4.83 -20.56 -0.55
N LEU A 210 3.79 -19.89 -1.00
CA LEU A 210 3.52 -19.70 -2.43
C LEU A 210 4.67 -18.95 -3.12
N GLY A 211 5.19 -17.89 -2.49
CA GLY A 211 6.34 -17.15 -3.02
C GLY A 211 7.59 -18.00 -3.18
N GLN A 212 7.90 -18.87 -2.20
CA GLN A 212 9.01 -19.82 -2.30
C GLN A 212 8.80 -20.82 -3.43
N THR A 213 7.59 -21.40 -3.54
CA THR A 213 7.26 -22.36 -4.60
C THR A 213 7.36 -21.70 -5.98
N SER A 214 6.85 -20.48 -6.16
CA SER A 214 6.97 -19.72 -7.39
C SER A 214 8.45 -19.47 -7.76
N SER A 215 9.24 -19.00 -6.81
CA SER A 215 10.67 -18.73 -7.03
C SER A 215 11.44 -20.00 -7.41
N ASN A 216 11.18 -21.12 -6.73
CA ASN A 216 11.82 -22.40 -7.03
C ASN A 216 11.45 -22.91 -8.43
N ALA A 217 10.18 -22.83 -8.81
CA ALA A 217 9.71 -23.24 -10.13
C ALA A 217 10.30 -22.35 -11.25
N GLU A 218 10.43 -21.05 -11.01
CA GLU A 218 11.04 -20.12 -11.97
C GLU A 218 12.53 -20.41 -12.17
N VAL A 219 13.28 -20.64 -11.08
CA VAL A 219 14.69 -21.00 -11.13
C VAL A 219 14.87 -22.34 -11.83
N ALA A 220 14.04 -23.36 -11.52
CA ALA A 220 14.12 -24.67 -12.13
C ALA A 220 13.78 -24.63 -13.64
N SER A 221 12.77 -23.85 -14.04
CA SER A 221 12.41 -23.71 -15.46
C SER A 221 13.52 -23.03 -16.25
N THR A 222 14.13 -21.99 -15.69
CA THR A 222 15.27 -21.29 -16.32
C THR A 222 16.49 -22.19 -16.44
N ALA A 223 16.79 -22.99 -15.40
CA ALA A 223 17.88 -23.96 -15.42
C ALA A 223 17.68 -25.01 -16.51
N LEU A 224 16.44 -25.54 -16.63
CA LEU A 224 16.10 -26.55 -17.64
C LEU A 224 16.28 -26.02 -19.06
N VAL A 225 15.87 -24.77 -19.32
CA VAL A 225 16.08 -24.11 -20.63
C VAL A 225 17.56 -23.98 -20.94
N GLN A 226 18.37 -23.51 -19.99
CA GLN A 226 19.82 -23.38 -20.19
C GLN A 226 20.49 -24.74 -20.42
N GLU A 227 20.11 -25.77 -19.67
CA GLU A 227 20.58 -27.14 -19.86
C GLU A 227 20.22 -27.64 -21.24
N SER A 228 18.97 -27.46 -21.67
CA SER A 228 18.48 -27.92 -23.00
C SER A 228 19.21 -27.23 -24.15
N ILE A 229 19.53 -25.91 -24.01
CA ILE A 229 20.26 -25.17 -25.03
C ILE A 229 21.74 -25.57 -25.05
N SER A 230 22.36 -25.70 -23.87
CA SER A 230 23.78 -26.08 -23.75
C SER A 230 24.04 -27.50 -24.23
N GLY A 231 23.12 -28.43 -23.95
CA GLY A 231 23.19 -29.84 -24.40
C GLY A 231 22.32 -30.12 -25.64
N TYR A 232 22.06 -29.12 -26.49
CA TYR A 232 21.10 -29.28 -27.59
C TYR A 232 21.43 -30.43 -28.54
N ARG A 233 22.72 -30.67 -28.82
CA ARG A 233 23.19 -31.77 -29.68
C ARG A 233 22.84 -33.12 -29.06
N GLU A 234 23.05 -33.30 -27.74
CA GLU A 234 22.76 -34.51 -26.99
C GLU A 234 21.26 -34.79 -26.92
N VAL A 235 20.45 -33.73 -26.71
CA VAL A 235 18.99 -33.81 -26.71
C VAL A 235 18.46 -34.23 -28.07
N LEU A 236 19.10 -33.74 -29.15
CA LEU A 236 18.75 -34.03 -30.53
C LEU A 236 19.08 -35.48 -30.88
N VAL A 237 20.32 -35.92 -30.61
CA VAL A 237 20.82 -37.26 -30.96
C VAL A 237 20.12 -38.35 -30.12
N SER A 238 19.83 -38.07 -28.86
CA SER A 238 19.12 -39.02 -27.99
C SER A 238 17.60 -39.05 -28.19
N ASN A 239 17.06 -38.23 -29.09
CA ASN A 239 15.64 -38.09 -29.41
C ASN A 239 14.77 -37.82 -28.15
N ARG A 240 15.29 -37.05 -27.17
CA ARG A 240 14.63 -36.75 -25.88
C ARG A 240 13.97 -35.39 -25.84
N ARG A 241 13.66 -34.77 -26.97
CA ARG A 241 13.04 -33.44 -27.01
C ARG A 241 11.72 -33.36 -26.26
N SER A 242 10.84 -34.35 -26.44
CA SER A 242 9.54 -34.39 -25.74
C SER A 242 9.71 -34.38 -24.23
N LEU A 243 10.64 -35.16 -23.72
CA LEU A 243 10.91 -35.23 -22.28
C LEU A 243 11.29 -33.86 -21.68
N TYR A 244 12.14 -33.08 -22.38
CA TYR A 244 12.51 -31.75 -21.94
C TYR A 244 11.34 -30.75 -22.05
N VAL A 245 10.55 -30.84 -23.13
CA VAL A 245 9.37 -30.00 -23.34
C VAL A 245 8.32 -30.29 -22.25
N ASP A 246 8.00 -31.57 -22.01
CA ASP A 246 7.01 -31.96 -21.00
C ASP A 246 7.42 -31.48 -19.60
N ARG A 247 8.69 -31.70 -19.24
CA ARG A 247 9.21 -31.25 -17.93
C ARG A 247 9.22 -29.74 -17.79
N PHE A 248 9.52 -29.01 -18.88
CA PHE A 248 9.43 -27.54 -18.90
C PHE A 248 7.97 -27.08 -18.74
N GLN A 249 7.04 -27.73 -19.42
CA GLN A 249 5.62 -27.42 -19.33
C GLN A 249 5.08 -27.65 -17.91
N ASP A 250 5.46 -28.75 -17.25
CA ASP A 250 5.08 -29.03 -15.86
C ASP A 250 5.58 -27.94 -14.92
N LEU A 251 6.85 -27.53 -15.03
CA LEU A 251 7.42 -26.44 -14.22
C LEU A 251 6.72 -25.12 -14.48
N ARG A 252 6.39 -24.81 -15.75
CA ARG A 252 5.67 -23.60 -16.11
C ARG A 252 4.22 -23.62 -15.63
N TRP A 253 3.56 -24.77 -15.68
CA TRP A 253 2.22 -24.93 -15.13
C TRP A 253 2.20 -24.72 -13.62
N GLN A 254 3.17 -25.30 -12.90
CA GLN A 254 3.34 -25.09 -11.47
C GLN A 254 3.60 -23.60 -11.14
N ALA A 255 4.50 -22.94 -11.85
CA ALA A 255 4.77 -21.53 -11.66
C ALA A 255 3.53 -20.66 -11.95
N ALA A 256 2.79 -20.95 -13.04
CA ALA A 256 1.60 -20.20 -13.43
C ALA A 256 0.45 -20.36 -12.42
N SER A 257 0.20 -21.58 -11.94
CA SER A 257 -0.85 -21.83 -10.92
C SER A 257 -0.55 -21.12 -9.61
N VAL A 258 0.69 -21.20 -9.14
CA VAL A 258 1.12 -20.50 -7.92
C VAL A 258 1.06 -18.97 -8.10
N GLN A 259 1.40 -18.46 -9.29
CA GLN A 259 1.28 -17.03 -9.57
C GLN A 259 -0.19 -16.57 -9.57
N ALA A 260 -1.11 -17.40 -10.10
CA ALA A 260 -2.55 -17.11 -10.03
C ALA A 260 -3.04 -17.06 -8.57
N ASP A 261 -2.60 -18.01 -7.73
CA ASP A 261 -2.91 -18.02 -6.29
C ASP A 261 -2.36 -16.78 -5.57
N LEU A 262 -1.13 -16.35 -5.87
CA LEU A 262 -0.53 -15.12 -5.32
C LEU A 262 -1.32 -13.89 -5.75
N ASN A 263 -1.72 -13.79 -7.02
CA ASN A 263 -2.54 -12.69 -7.52
C ASN A 263 -3.91 -12.66 -6.85
N MET A 264 -4.54 -13.82 -6.64
CA MET A 264 -5.80 -13.91 -5.90
C MET A 264 -5.63 -13.49 -4.45
N MET A 265 -4.55 -13.91 -3.78
CA MET A 265 -4.26 -13.49 -2.41
C MET A 265 -4.11 -11.97 -2.29
N ALA A 266 -3.53 -11.31 -3.29
CA ALA A 266 -3.41 -9.85 -3.30
C ALA A 266 -4.78 -9.14 -3.38
N LEU A 267 -5.82 -9.81 -3.92
CA LEU A 267 -7.17 -9.27 -4.05
C LEU A 267 -8.06 -9.55 -2.81
N ILE A 268 -7.80 -10.61 -2.06
CA ILE A 268 -8.61 -10.99 -0.88
C ILE A 268 -8.82 -9.82 0.09
N PRO A 269 -7.78 -9.06 0.48
CA PRO A 269 -7.95 -7.92 1.39
C PRO A 269 -8.98 -6.91 0.91
N LYS A 270 -9.02 -6.63 -0.40
CA LYS A 270 -9.99 -5.70 -0.99
C LYS A 270 -11.42 -6.12 -0.67
N TYR A 271 -11.77 -7.35 -0.99
CA TYR A 271 -13.13 -7.86 -0.76
C TYR A 271 -13.49 -7.95 0.72
N VAL A 272 -12.53 -8.36 1.56
CA VAL A 272 -12.73 -8.42 3.02
C VAL A 272 -13.01 -7.03 3.59
N PHE A 273 -12.25 -6.00 3.21
CA PHE A 273 -12.47 -4.63 3.70
C PHE A 273 -13.73 -3.99 3.12
N GLU A 274 -14.12 -4.28 1.87
CA GLU A 274 -15.39 -3.84 1.30
C GLU A 274 -16.59 -4.42 2.08
N ILE A 275 -16.56 -5.71 2.37
CA ILE A 275 -17.57 -6.37 3.20
C ILE A 275 -17.56 -5.80 4.63
N ALA A 276 -16.36 -5.62 5.20
CA ALA A 276 -16.20 -5.05 6.53
C ALA A 276 -16.78 -3.64 6.64
N LEU A 277 -16.61 -2.81 5.62
CA LEU A 277 -17.18 -1.47 5.60
C LEU A 277 -18.73 -1.50 5.65
N ILE A 278 -19.35 -2.39 4.87
CA ILE A 278 -20.82 -2.55 4.85
C ILE A 278 -21.31 -3.08 6.20
N VAL A 279 -20.67 -4.13 6.72
CA VAL A 279 -21.04 -4.74 8.00
C VAL A 279 -20.82 -3.75 9.15
N GLY A 280 -19.69 -3.02 9.17
CA GLY A 280 -19.40 -2.00 10.17
C GLY A 280 -20.41 -0.85 10.14
N ALA A 281 -20.79 -0.38 8.95
CA ALA A 281 -21.84 0.64 8.81
C ALA A 281 -23.19 0.14 9.31
N GLY A 282 -23.56 -1.12 9.01
CA GLY A 282 -24.79 -1.74 9.49
C GLY A 282 -24.83 -1.89 11.03
N LEU A 283 -23.73 -2.33 11.64
CA LEU A 283 -23.59 -2.43 13.09
C LEU A 283 -23.70 -1.06 13.77
N LEU A 284 -23.03 -0.06 13.19
CA LEU A 284 -23.14 1.32 13.70
C LEU A 284 -24.56 1.86 13.52
N ALA A 285 -25.18 1.65 12.39
CA ALA A 285 -26.57 2.04 12.15
C ALA A 285 -27.48 1.43 13.22
N TYR A 286 -27.42 0.11 13.40
CA TYR A 286 -28.22 -0.60 14.38
C TYR A 286 -28.03 -0.03 15.81
N THR A 287 -26.77 0.14 16.25
CA THR A 287 -26.50 0.66 17.60
C THR A 287 -26.89 2.13 17.75
N GLN A 288 -26.66 2.98 16.75
CA GLN A 288 -26.98 4.41 16.83
C GLN A 288 -28.50 4.66 16.81
N PHE A 289 -29.28 3.94 16.01
CA PHE A 289 -30.74 4.05 15.98
C PHE A 289 -31.41 3.54 17.27
N LEU A 290 -30.73 2.67 18.06
CA LEU A 290 -31.23 2.24 19.37
C LEU A 290 -31.02 3.28 20.47
N PHE A 291 -29.94 4.11 20.36
CA PHE A 291 -29.50 4.96 21.46
C PHE A 291 -29.53 6.47 21.15
N LYS A 292 -29.69 6.86 19.90
CA LYS A 292 -29.69 8.27 19.46
C LYS A 292 -30.84 8.58 18.50
N ASP A 293 -31.12 9.88 18.33
CA ASP A 293 -32.08 10.36 17.35
C ASP A 293 -31.65 10.05 15.91
N ALA A 294 -32.61 9.87 15.00
CA ALA A 294 -32.36 9.48 13.62
C ALA A 294 -31.38 10.42 12.89
N ALA A 295 -31.43 11.73 13.13
CA ALA A 295 -30.53 12.70 12.52
C ALA A 295 -29.08 12.52 12.99
N ALA A 296 -28.86 12.31 14.29
CA ALA A 296 -27.52 12.04 14.84
C ALA A 296 -26.97 10.67 14.39
N ALA A 297 -27.84 9.65 14.27
CA ALA A 297 -27.48 8.34 13.76
C ALA A 297 -27.00 8.42 12.30
N MET A 298 -27.73 9.12 11.44
CA MET A 298 -27.37 9.32 10.04
C MET A 298 -26.04 10.09 9.87
N ALA A 299 -25.82 11.15 10.66
CA ALA A 299 -24.57 11.90 10.66
C ALA A 299 -23.36 11.01 11.04
N THR A 300 -23.52 10.17 12.06
CA THR A 300 -22.49 9.22 12.50
C THR A 300 -22.15 8.18 11.41
N ILE A 301 -23.16 7.62 10.76
CA ILE A 301 -22.98 6.67 9.67
C ILE A 301 -22.27 7.34 8.48
N ALA A 302 -22.65 8.56 8.14
CA ALA A 302 -22.01 9.33 7.07
C ALA A 302 -20.52 9.58 7.36
N VAL A 303 -20.17 9.95 8.61
CA VAL A 303 -18.77 10.12 9.04
C VAL A 303 -18.00 8.80 8.96
N PHE A 304 -18.59 7.69 9.41
CA PHE A 304 -17.97 6.36 9.33
C PHE A 304 -17.72 5.94 7.88
N LEU A 305 -18.68 6.12 6.99
CA LEU A 305 -18.54 5.80 5.56
C LEU A 305 -17.51 6.70 4.89
N ALA A 306 -17.48 7.99 5.20
CA ALA A 306 -16.48 8.93 4.69
C ALA A 306 -15.07 8.56 5.17
N ALA A 307 -14.89 8.24 6.45
CA ALA A 307 -13.63 7.75 6.98
C ALA A 307 -13.26 6.39 6.36
N GLY A 308 -14.19 5.46 6.26
CA GLY A 308 -14.00 4.14 5.68
C GLY A 308 -13.55 4.19 4.21
N SER A 309 -14.09 5.13 3.43
CA SER A 309 -13.67 5.34 2.03
C SER A 309 -12.19 5.71 1.88
N ARG A 310 -11.54 6.19 2.95
CA ARG A 310 -10.09 6.49 3.00
C ARG A 310 -9.30 5.40 3.71
N VAL A 311 -9.85 4.84 4.78
CA VAL A 311 -9.21 3.77 5.58
C VAL A 311 -9.04 2.50 4.73
N VAL A 312 -10.07 2.09 3.98
CA VAL A 312 -10.04 0.86 3.18
C VAL A 312 -8.91 0.87 2.16
N PRO A 313 -8.74 1.87 1.26
CA PRO A 313 -7.62 1.90 0.32
C PRO A 313 -6.24 1.97 1.02
N SER A 314 -6.15 2.65 2.17
CA SER A 314 -4.93 2.75 2.95
C SER A 314 -4.54 1.38 3.54
N MET A 315 -5.49 0.65 4.11
CA MET A 315 -5.29 -0.71 4.61
C MET A 315 -4.89 -1.69 3.52
N LEU A 316 -5.48 -1.57 2.32
CA LEU A 316 -5.11 -2.39 1.16
C LEU A 316 -3.64 -2.17 0.77
N ARG A 317 -3.19 -0.91 0.71
CA ARG A 317 -1.78 -0.59 0.42
C ARG A 317 -0.83 -1.07 1.50
N LEU A 318 -1.23 -0.99 2.77
CA LEU A 318 -0.46 -1.56 3.88
C LEU A 318 -0.30 -3.07 3.77
N GLN A 319 -1.37 -3.79 3.50
CA GLN A 319 -1.32 -5.25 3.38
C GLN A 319 -0.60 -5.72 2.13
N GLY A 320 -0.69 -4.99 1.02
CA GLY A 320 0.09 -5.27 -0.18
C GLY A 320 1.57 -5.01 -0.03
N ALA A 321 1.97 -4.22 0.98
CA ALA A 321 3.35 -3.86 1.27
C ALA A 321 3.99 -4.71 2.41
N ALA A 322 3.22 -5.48 3.16
CA ALA A 322 3.66 -6.30 4.31
C ALA A 322 3.85 -7.76 3.92
#